data_aa873b5147dc453bf5fa0a4a84d136c8
#
_entry.id   aa873b5147dc453bf5fa0a4a84d136c8
#
_cell.length_a   1.000
_cell.length_b   1.000
_cell.length_c   1.000
_cell.angle_alpha   90.00
_cell.angle_beta   90.00
_cell.angle_gamma   90.00
#
_symmetry.space_group_name_H-M   'P 1'
#
loop_
_entity.id
_entity.type
_entity.pdbx_description
1 polymer ?
#
loop_
_entity_poly.entity_id
_entity_poly.type
_entity_poly.pdbx_seq_one_letter_code
_entity_poly.pdbx_strand_id
1 'polypeptide(L)'
;MTSTERVLAAIADQPPDRIPLFDSFWAEFVQRWRQEKGLDASADIEAYYGIDIAICVPDETPWPSQAAELERSETGVVTRDGWGAIHRTRSGAHFYQEAGVALADKRDPERLEFEAPEADARYAGFLRSLAHARAAGRCPFAKTGGPYLRTMNLR
;
A
#
# COMPACT_ATOMS: atom_id res chain seq x y z
N MET A 1 -20.49 -19.22 -4.68
CA MET A 1 -19.70 -18.33 -5.56
C MET A 1 -18.28 -18.18 -5.01
N THR A 2 -17.26 -18.14 -5.87
CA THR A 2 -15.92 -17.67 -5.52
C THR A 2 -15.94 -16.17 -5.24
N SER A 3 -14.89 -15.66 -4.56
CA SER A 3 -14.79 -14.20 -4.34
C SER A 3 -14.82 -13.40 -5.65
N THR A 4 -14.15 -13.90 -6.70
CA THR A 4 -14.17 -13.25 -8.03
C THR A 4 -15.57 -13.24 -8.65
N GLU A 5 -16.28 -14.37 -8.66
CA GLU A 5 -17.64 -14.44 -9.18
C GLU A 5 -18.59 -13.52 -8.43
N ARG A 6 -18.48 -13.47 -7.10
CA ARG A 6 -19.28 -12.61 -6.22
C ARG A 6 -19.07 -11.14 -6.51
N VAL A 7 -17.80 -10.72 -6.63
CA VAL A 7 -17.44 -9.33 -6.95
C VAL A 7 -17.91 -8.95 -8.35
N LEU A 8 -17.71 -9.81 -9.35
CA LEU A 8 -18.15 -9.54 -10.71
C LEU A 8 -19.68 -9.48 -10.83
N ALA A 9 -20.40 -10.34 -10.11
CA ALA A 9 -21.86 -10.28 -10.06
C ALA A 9 -22.33 -8.93 -9.47
N ALA A 10 -21.73 -8.49 -8.36
CA ALA A 10 -22.07 -7.19 -7.76
C ALA A 10 -21.79 -6.00 -8.68
N ILE A 11 -20.65 -6.02 -9.41
CA ILE A 11 -20.33 -4.97 -10.39
C ILE A 11 -21.30 -4.97 -11.58
N ALA A 12 -21.82 -6.12 -11.96
CA ALA A 12 -22.76 -6.28 -13.05
C ALA A 12 -24.23 -6.11 -12.64
N ASP A 13 -24.51 -5.58 -11.45
CA ASP A 13 -25.86 -5.45 -10.87
C ASP A 13 -26.65 -6.77 -10.83
N GLN A 14 -25.92 -7.89 -10.70
CA GLN A 14 -26.51 -9.21 -10.51
C GLN A 14 -26.45 -9.60 -9.03
N PRO A 15 -27.47 -10.30 -8.48
CA PRO A 15 -27.49 -10.66 -7.07
C PRO A 15 -26.38 -11.69 -6.76
N PRO A 16 -25.37 -11.33 -5.94
CA PRO A 16 -24.40 -12.30 -5.44
C PRO A 16 -25.00 -13.16 -4.32
N ASP A 17 -24.35 -14.26 -3.96
CA ASP A 17 -24.74 -15.11 -2.83
C ASP A 17 -24.66 -14.41 -1.46
N ARG A 18 -23.79 -13.40 -1.34
CA ARG A 18 -23.69 -12.42 -0.25
C ARG A 18 -23.00 -11.15 -0.76
N ILE A 19 -23.08 -10.06 -0.01
CA ILE A 19 -22.34 -8.83 -0.33
C ILE A 19 -20.83 -9.13 -0.29
N PRO A 20 -20.06 -8.75 -1.34
CA PRO A 20 -18.60 -8.82 -1.31
C PRO A 20 -18.03 -7.97 -0.19
N LEU A 21 -17.05 -8.51 0.53
CA LEU A 21 -16.39 -7.83 1.63
C LEU A 21 -15.01 -7.32 1.22
N PHE A 22 -14.74 -6.08 1.62
CA PHE A 22 -13.42 -5.47 1.53
C PHE A 22 -13.12 -4.71 2.82
N ASP A 23 -11.90 -4.87 3.31
CA ASP A 23 -11.35 -4.03 4.36
C ASP A 23 -9.83 -3.98 4.24
N SER A 24 -9.21 -3.03 4.93
CA SER A 24 -7.76 -2.91 5.05
C SER A 24 -7.40 -2.74 6.52
N PHE A 25 -6.41 -3.52 6.98
CA PHE A 25 -6.04 -3.60 8.39
C PHE A 25 -4.63 -3.05 8.60
N TRP A 26 -4.48 -2.19 9.59
CA TRP A 26 -3.18 -1.69 9.99
C TRP A 26 -2.40 -2.78 10.72
N ALA A 27 -1.08 -2.78 10.57
CA ALA A 27 -0.22 -3.85 11.10
C ALA A 27 -0.38 -4.02 12.62
N GLU A 28 -0.47 -2.92 13.37
CA GLU A 28 -0.66 -2.94 14.83
C GLU A 28 -2.03 -3.48 15.23
N PHE A 29 -3.07 -3.16 14.44
CA PHE A 29 -4.39 -3.74 14.64
C PHE A 29 -4.35 -5.26 14.46
N VAL A 30 -3.71 -5.74 13.39
CA VAL A 30 -3.56 -7.19 13.11
C VAL A 30 -2.79 -7.88 14.25
N GLN A 31 -1.71 -7.27 14.73
CA GLN A 31 -0.93 -7.81 15.84
C GLN A 31 -1.77 -7.92 17.13
N ARG A 32 -2.48 -6.83 17.48
CA ARG A 32 -3.36 -6.80 18.66
C ARG A 32 -4.52 -7.80 18.52
N TRP A 33 -5.15 -7.85 17.35
CA TRP A 33 -6.21 -8.80 17.05
C TRP A 33 -5.77 -10.26 17.26
N ARG A 34 -4.56 -10.65 16.78
CA ARG A 34 -4.01 -11.98 17.01
C ARG A 34 -3.83 -12.28 18.51
N GLN A 35 -3.29 -11.32 19.26
CA GLN A 35 -3.09 -11.47 20.71
C GLN A 35 -4.43 -11.61 21.45
N GLU A 36 -5.39 -10.73 21.19
CA GLU A 36 -6.70 -10.74 21.84
C GLU A 36 -7.52 -11.99 21.52
N LYS A 37 -7.33 -12.56 20.32
CA LYS A 37 -8.01 -13.79 19.88
C LYS A 37 -7.22 -15.06 20.20
N GLY A 38 -6.01 -14.97 20.73
CA GLY A 38 -5.16 -16.13 20.99
C GLY A 38 -4.76 -16.90 19.73
N LEU A 39 -4.56 -16.19 18.61
CA LEU A 39 -4.25 -16.79 17.32
C LEU A 39 -2.75 -16.82 17.07
N ASP A 40 -2.33 -17.75 16.19
CA ASP A 40 -0.96 -17.83 15.70
C ASP A 40 -0.52 -16.55 14.98
N ALA A 41 0.80 -16.26 15.03
CA ALA A 41 1.38 -15.09 14.37
C ALA A 41 1.19 -15.09 12.84
N SER A 42 0.97 -16.25 12.24
CA SER A 42 0.69 -16.42 10.80
C SER A 42 -0.80 -16.32 10.45
N ALA A 43 -1.70 -16.18 11.43
CA ALA A 43 -3.14 -16.10 11.17
C ALA A 43 -3.47 -14.95 10.22
N ASP A 44 -4.15 -15.29 9.12
CA ASP A 44 -4.59 -14.34 8.09
C ASP A 44 -5.93 -13.72 8.48
N ILE A 45 -5.94 -12.43 8.83
CA ILE A 45 -7.14 -11.69 9.23
C ILE A 45 -8.15 -11.58 8.08
N GLU A 46 -7.68 -11.46 6.85
CA GLU A 46 -8.57 -11.37 5.69
C GLU A 46 -9.27 -12.70 5.43
N ALA A 47 -8.57 -13.85 5.58
CA ALA A 47 -9.18 -15.17 5.52
C ALA A 47 -10.17 -15.38 6.68
N TYR A 48 -9.80 -14.95 7.90
CA TYR A 48 -10.64 -15.09 9.09
C TYR A 48 -11.99 -14.38 8.94
N TYR A 49 -11.99 -13.18 8.36
CA TYR A 49 -13.23 -12.41 8.15
C TYR A 49 -13.88 -12.64 6.77
N GLY A 50 -13.32 -13.52 5.94
CA GLY A 50 -13.87 -13.83 4.62
C GLY A 50 -13.84 -12.66 3.65
N ILE A 51 -12.76 -11.85 3.69
CA ILE A 51 -12.54 -10.73 2.77
C ILE A 51 -12.40 -11.25 1.34
N ASP A 52 -13.17 -10.67 0.42
CA ASP A 52 -13.24 -11.10 -0.97
C ASP A 52 -12.23 -10.38 -1.88
N ILE A 53 -11.88 -9.15 -1.56
CA ILE A 53 -11.07 -8.28 -2.43
C ILE A 53 -9.67 -8.11 -1.85
N ALA A 54 -8.66 -8.30 -2.69
CA ALA A 54 -7.27 -8.00 -2.37
C ALA A 54 -6.77 -6.83 -3.23
N ILE A 55 -6.27 -5.78 -2.58
CA ILE A 55 -5.69 -4.62 -3.28
C ILE A 55 -4.22 -4.90 -3.62
N CYS A 56 -3.90 -4.78 -4.91
CA CYS A 56 -2.55 -4.89 -5.45
C CYS A 56 -2.10 -3.52 -5.97
N VAL A 57 -0.96 -3.01 -5.51
CA VAL A 57 -0.45 -1.68 -5.87
C VAL A 57 0.93 -1.83 -6.51
N PRO A 58 1.16 -1.29 -7.73
CA PRO A 58 2.50 -1.15 -8.29
C PRO A 58 3.28 -0.05 -7.57
N ASP A 59 4.59 -0.01 -7.78
CA ASP A 59 5.39 1.13 -7.32
C ASP A 59 5.15 2.34 -8.23
N GLU A 60 4.34 3.28 -7.75
CA GLU A 60 3.96 4.50 -8.46
C GLU A 60 4.86 5.69 -8.15
N THR A 61 5.89 5.49 -7.31
CA THR A 61 6.75 6.60 -6.87
C THR A 61 7.61 7.12 -8.02
N PRO A 62 7.84 8.44 -8.12
CA PRO A 62 8.67 9.01 -9.18
C PRO A 62 10.12 8.55 -9.16
N TRP A 63 10.67 8.31 -7.96
CA TRP A 63 12.09 7.99 -7.73
C TRP A 63 12.28 6.81 -6.79
N PRO A 64 11.86 5.59 -7.16
CA PRO A 64 12.00 4.42 -6.29
C PRO A 64 13.44 4.15 -5.86
N SER A 65 14.43 4.44 -6.72
CA SER A 65 15.85 4.26 -6.39
C SER A 65 16.38 5.22 -5.33
N GLN A 66 15.68 6.33 -5.07
CA GLN A 66 16.07 7.32 -4.07
C GLN A 66 15.51 7.03 -2.68
N ALA A 67 14.61 6.04 -2.55
CA ALA A 67 14.10 5.62 -1.25
C ALA A 67 15.26 5.10 -0.38
N ALA A 68 15.47 5.70 0.79
CA ALA A 68 16.60 5.39 1.66
C ALA A 68 16.32 5.75 3.12
N GLU A 69 16.97 5.02 4.00
CA GLU A 69 17.16 5.46 5.38
C GLU A 69 18.30 6.49 5.40
N LEU A 70 18.01 7.70 5.88
CA LEU A 70 18.96 8.82 5.91
C LEU A 70 19.69 8.89 7.23
N GLU A 71 19.01 8.57 8.33
CA GLU A 71 19.55 8.63 9.67
C GLU A 71 18.84 7.62 10.57
N ARG A 72 19.59 6.98 11.46
CA ARG A 72 19.06 6.13 12.53
C ARG A 72 19.68 6.51 13.87
N SER A 73 18.83 6.68 14.87
CA SER A 73 19.21 6.96 16.25
C SER A 73 18.41 6.08 17.23
N GLU A 74 18.74 6.13 18.51
CA GLU A 74 17.95 5.45 19.55
C GLU A 74 16.53 6.00 19.66
N THR A 75 16.32 7.26 19.28
CA THR A 75 15.04 7.96 19.39
C THR A 75 14.15 7.82 18.16
N GLY A 76 14.69 7.32 17.04
CA GLY A 76 13.92 7.14 15.81
C GLY A 76 14.75 7.03 14.53
N VAL A 77 14.05 7.09 13.42
CA VAL A 77 14.62 6.97 12.08
C VAL A 77 14.15 8.11 11.19
N VAL A 78 15.02 8.59 10.32
CA VAL A 78 14.69 9.52 9.23
C VAL A 78 14.83 8.78 7.91
N THR A 79 13.78 8.78 7.12
CA THR A 79 13.76 8.13 5.81
C THR A 79 13.36 9.11 4.72
N ARG A 80 13.84 8.87 3.51
CA ARG A 80 13.29 9.45 2.29
C ARG A 80 12.54 8.35 1.55
N ASP A 81 11.31 8.63 1.13
CA ASP A 81 10.55 7.72 0.30
C ASP A 81 10.76 7.95 -1.19
N GLY A 82 10.14 7.13 -2.04
CA GLY A 82 10.23 7.26 -3.49
C GLY A 82 9.47 8.46 -4.07
N TRP A 83 8.71 9.21 -3.27
CA TRP A 83 8.11 10.50 -3.61
C TRP A 83 9.06 11.67 -3.34
N GLY A 84 10.22 11.39 -2.73
CA GLY A 84 11.18 12.40 -2.29
C GLY A 84 10.80 13.07 -0.97
N ALA A 85 9.73 12.63 -0.32
CA ALA A 85 9.33 13.14 0.98
C ALA A 85 10.25 12.58 2.09
N ILE A 86 10.57 13.42 3.06
CA ILE A 86 11.39 13.06 4.20
C ILE A 86 10.47 12.87 5.41
N HIS A 87 10.54 11.69 5.99
CA HIS A 87 9.75 11.27 7.13
C HIS A 87 10.62 11.06 8.36
N ARG A 88 10.19 11.59 9.50
CA ARG A 88 10.81 11.31 10.80
C ARG A 88 9.86 10.49 11.65
N THR A 89 10.24 9.26 11.94
CA THR A 89 9.48 8.35 12.79
C THR A 89 10.20 8.17 14.12
N ARG A 90 9.52 8.45 15.23
CA ARG A 90 10.06 8.18 16.57
C ARG A 90 10.02 6.69 16.86
N SER A 91 10.97 6.22 17.66
CA SER A 91 11.00 4.84 18.15
C SER A 91 9.67 4.48 18.85
N GLY A 92 9.02 3.41 18.41
CA GLY A 92 7.72 2.96 18.95
C GLY A 92 6.50 3.79 18.53
N ALA A 93 6.66 4.81 17.66
CA ALA A 93 5.54 5.56 17.13
C ALA A 93 5.00 4.92 15.85
N HIS A 94 3.68 4.96 15.68
CA HIS A 94 3.01 4.50 14.48
C HIS A 94 3.06 5.56 13.36
N PHE A 95 2.90 6.82 13.72
CA PHE A 95 2.87 7.91 12.76
C PHE A 95 4.24 8.57 12.62
N TYR A 96 4.54 8.99 11.40
CA TYR A 96 5.71 9.81 11.11
C TYR A 96 5.34 11.30 11.09
N GLN A 97 6.34 12.13 11.28
CA GLN A 97 6.29 13.56 11.03
C GLN A 97 6.92 13.83 9.66
N GLU A 98 6.24 14.53 8.80
CA GLU A 98 6.80 15.03 7.56
C GLU A 98 7.85 16.10 7.86
N ALA A 99 9.06 15.92 7.33
CA ALA A 99 10.20 16.79 7.58
C ALA A 99 10.73 17.47 6.30
N GLY A 100 10.25 17.07 5.14
CA GLY A 100 10.60 17.66 3.86
C GLY A 100 9.79 17.06 2.71
N VAL A 101 9.72 17.79 1.61
CA VAL A 101 8.97 17.44 0.40
C VAL A 101 9.84 17.63 -0.83
N ALA A 102 9.53 16.95 -1.93
CA ALA A 102 10.28 17.07 -3.19
C ALA A 102 10.09 18.43 -3.87
N LEU A 103 8.86 18.97 -3.82
CA LEU A 103 8.48 20.22 -4.46
C LEU A 103 8.25 21.31 -3.41
N ALA A 104 9.31 21.98 -3.00
CA ALA A 104 9.24 23.10 -2.06
C ALA A 104 9.01 24.46 -2.76
N ASP A 105 9.45 24.63 -4.01
CA ASP A 105 9.33 25.85 -4.80
C ASP A 105 8.45 25.63 -6.05
N LYS A 106 7.77 26.67 -6.52
CA LYS A 106 6.91 26.64 -7.72
C LYS A 106 7.66 26.30 -9.02
N ARG A 107 8.97 26.51 -9.05
CA ARG A 107 9.84 26.25 -10.20
C ARG A 107 10.43 24.85 -10.21
N ASP A 108 10.31 24.10 -9.13
CA ASP A 108 10.85 22.75 -9.03
C ASP A 108 10.27 21.80 -10.10
N PRO A 109 8.98 21.88 -10.51
CA PRO A 109 8.44 21.04 -11.58
C PRO A 109 9.21 21.11 -12.91
N GLU A 110 9.84 22.24 -13.22
CA GLU A 110 10.62 22.44 -14.46
C GLU A 110 11.93 21.62 -14.48
N ARG A 111 12.34 21.12 -13.32
CA ARG A 111 13.60 20.38 -13.11
C ARG A 111 13.40 18.91 -12.79
N LEU A 112 12.14 18.44 -12.78
CA LEU A 112 11.84 17.07 -12.45
C LEU A 112 12.18 16.13 -13.61
N GLU A 113 13.05 15.17 -13.32
CA GLU A 113 13.27 14.01 -14.16
C GLU A 113 12.78 12.78 -13.40
N PHE A 114 11.83 12.06 -13.96
CA PHE A 114 11.26 10.86 -13.35
C PHE A 114 11.99 9.61 -13.83
N GLU A 115 12.12 8.62 -12.95
CA GLU A 115 12.61 7.31 -13.34
C GLU A 115 11.59 6.61 -14.25
N ALA A 116 12.08 5.76 -15.16
CA ALA A 116 11.28 5.08 -16.17
C ALA A 116 10.06 4.37 -15.54
N PRO A 117 8.83 4.74 -15.92
CA PRO A 117 7.62 4.14 -15.35
C PRO A 117 7.43 2.68 -15.81
N GLU A 118 7.99 2.29 -16.94
CA GLU A 118 7.92 0.94 -17.51
C GLU A 118 8.95 -0.04 -16.92
N ALA A 119 9.81 0.40 -15.99
CA ALA A 119 10.84 -0.48 -15.42
C ALA A 119 10.22 -1.66 -14.66
N ASP A 120 10.61 -2.89 -15.03
CA ASP A 120 10.07 -4.14 -14.47
C ASP A 120 10.12 -4.21 -12.93
N ALA A 121 11.13 -3.61 -12.32
CA ALA A 121 11.31 -3.59 -10.88
C ALA A 121 10.11 -2.97 -10.15
N ARG A 122 9.42 -1.99 -10.77
CA ARG A 122 8.23 -1.33 -10.23
C ARG A 122 7.05 -2.28 -10.06
N TYR A 123 6.98 -3.31 -10.90
CA TYR A 123 5.86 -4.25 -10.95
C TYR A 123 6.12 -5.54 -10.19
N ALA A 124 7.36 -5.80 -9.78
CA ALA A 124 7.71 -7.05 -9.09
C ALA A 124 6.89 -7.28 -7.81
N GLY A 125 6.67 -6.25 -7.00
CA GLY A 125 5.81 -6.29 -5.81
C GLY A 125 4.35 -6.53 -6.16
N PHE A 126 3.85 -5.81 -7.15
CA PHE A 126 2.49 -5.95 -7.66
C PHE A 126 2.21 -7.37 -8.16
N LEU A 127 3.11 -7.94 -8.96
CA LEU A 127 2.94 -9.31 -9.49
C LEU A 127 2.94 -10.37 -8.37
N ARG A 128 3.78 -10.20 -7.35
CA ARG A 128 3.74 -11.08 -6.16
C ARG A 128 2.42 -10.96 -5.40
N SER A 129 1.93 -9.74 -5.19
CA SER A 129 0.64 -9.49 -4.52
C SER A 129 -0.53 -10.11 -5.32
N LEU A 130 -0.50 -9.96 -6.63
CA LEU A 130 -1.48 -10.54 -7.54
C LEU A 130 -1.49 -12.08 -7.46
N ALA A 131 -0.31 -12.71 -7.49
CA ALA A 131 -0.18 -14.16 -7.38
C ALA A 131 -0.68 -14.65 -6.01
N HIS A 132 -0.33 -13.94 -4.92
CA HIS A 132 -0.79 -14.25 -3.56
C HIS A 132 -2.32 -14.14 -3.45
N ALA A 133 -2.91 -13.07 -3.93
CA ALA A 133 -4.37 -12.87 -3.90
C ALA A 133 -5.12 -14.00 -4.61
N ARG A 134 -4.62 -14.40 -5.79
CA ARG A 134 -5.20 -15.53 -6.55
C ARG A 134 -5.06 -16.87 -5.80
N ALA A 135 -3.88 -17.13 -5.24
CA ALA A 135 -3.65 -18.36 -4.45
C ALA A 135 -4.53 -18.41 -3.19
N ALA A 136 -4.83 -17.26 -2.59
CA ALA A 136 -5.75 -17.13 -1.46
C ALA A 136 -7.24 -17.14 -1.86
N GLY A 137 -7.55 -17.29 -3.17
CA GLY A 137 -8.94 -17.31 -3.68
C GLY A 137 -9.66 -15.96 -3.62
N ARG A 138 -8.93 -14.84 -3.47
CA ARG A 138 -9.47 -13.47 -3.44
C ARG A 138 -9.54 -12.87 -4.83
N CYS A 139 -10.46 -11.92 -5.02
CA CYS A 139 -10.54 -11.15 -6.24
C CYS A 139 -9.50 -10.02 -6.22
N PRO A 140 -8.47 -10.03 -7.09
CA PRO A 140 -7.46 -8.99 -7.08
C PRO A 140 -7.95 -7.72 -7.77
N PHE A 141 -7.72 -6.58 -7.13
CA PHE A 141 -7.95 -5.24 -7.67
C PHE A 141 -6.64 -4.49 -7.78
N ALA A 142 -6.31 -4.00 -8.97
CA ALA A 142 -5.23 -3.04 -9.14
C ALA A 142 -5.71 -1.67 -8.65
N LYS A 143 -4.92 -1.06 -7.75
CA LYS A 143 -5.19 0.30 -7.28
C LYS A 143 -4.05 1.21 -7.73
N THR A 144 -4.41 2.34 -8.34
CA THR A 144 -3.48 3.41 -8.70
C THR A 144 -3.92 4.71 -8.06
N GLY A 145 -2.96 5.56 -7.68
CA GLY A 145 -3.23 6.92 -7.19
C GLY A 145 -3.71 7.82 -8.32
N GLY A 146 -4.71 8.66 -8.05
CA GLY A 146 -5.13 9.70 -8.99
C GLY A 146 -4.15 10.87 -9.03
N PRO A 147 -4.29 11.78 -10.03
CA PRO A 147 -3.37 12.92 -10.21
C PRO A 147 -3.28 13.81 -8.97
N TYR A 148 -4.39 14.02 -8.27
CA TYR A 148 -4.42 14.82 -7.04
C TYR A 148 -3.53 14.24 -5.95
N LEU A 149 -3.71 12.95 -5.63
CA LEU A 149 -2.93 12.29 -4.58
C LEU A 149 -1.43 12.28 -4.92
N ARG A 150 -1.08 12.02 -6.18
CA ARG A 150 0.31 12.05 -6.65
C ARG A 150 0.93 13.44 -6.52
N THR A 151 0.21 14.49 -6.90
CA THR A 151 0.67 15.87 -6.73
C THR A 151 0.82 16.24 -5.26
N MET A 152 -0.11 15.80 -4.41
CA MET A 152 -0.04 16.01 -2.97
C MET A 152 1.19 15.34 -2.33
N ASN A 153 1.52 14.12 -2.76
CA ASN A 153 2.70 13.41 -2.23
C ASN A 153 4.04 14.04 -2.63
N LEU A 154 4.06 14.84 -3.71
CA LEU A 154 5.27 15.56 -4.14
C LEU A 154 5.49 16.89 -3.40
N ARG A 155 4.49 17.42 -2.68
CA ARG A 155 4.51 18.74 -2.10
C ARG A 155 4.29 18.73 -0.57
#